data_2719c27c29882f3e38a342e364ca24d5
#
_entry.id   2719c27c29882f3e38a342e364ca24d5
#
_cell.length_a   1.000
_cell.length_b   1.000
_cell.length_c   1.000
_cell.angle_alpha   90.00
_cell.angle_beta   90.00
_cell.angle_gamma   90.00
#
_symmetry.space_group_name_H-M   'P 1'
#
loop_
_entity.id
_entity.type
_entity.pdbx_description
1 polymer ?
#
loop_
_entity_poly.entity_id
_entity_poly.type
_entity_poly.pdbx_seq_one_letter_code
_entity_poly.pdbx_strand_id
1 'polypeptide(L)'
;VTGRCHRACWYCPLSRERKGRDVEFANDRRVTSPSDVIEEAESMSALGTGVTGGEPLLVLDRVVELCTLLKEHFGPDHHIHLYTGLAPDEPVLECLRGLVDEIRLHPPHESWPQILETDFARSAVLARRMGFAIGIEVPALPGIGNLAPALPLLDFLNINELEWGETCAAAMRERGLEPEDGLHNAVLGARRWAEELPADQKVHFCSSVFKDSVQLRERLKRIAANTARPFEEVTDDGTIVYGVLEPTGALDGFLESLDEDDYAVCEGRIEMAWWVLVDHGAGLPGKKYVVERYPNGGMVVEVTPLDAAIQD
;
A
#
# COMPACT_ATOMS: atom_id res chain seq x y z
N VAL A 1 5.31 7.13 -8.78
CA VAL A 1 6.30 7.48 -9.81
C VAL A 1 7.00 8.82 -9.57
N THR A 2 6.44 9.70 -8.74
CA THR A 2 7.06 10.97 -8.29
C THR A 2 6.31 11.52 -7.08
N GLY A 3 6.99 12.24 -6.19
CA GLY A 3 6.33 13.02 -5.13
C GLY A 3 6.06 14.47 -5.51
N ARG A 4 6.44 14.90 -6.72
CA ARG A 4 6.11 16.23 -7.25
C ARG A 4 4.63 16.32 -7.58
N CYS A 5 4.02 17.48 -7.29
CA CYS A 5 2.63 17.75 -7.61
C CYS A 5 2.47 19.25 -7.94
N HIS A 6 1.57 19.57 -8.84
CA HIS A 6 1.18 20.95 -9.16
C HIS A 6 0.17 21.52 -8.16
N ARG A 7 -0.33 20.68 -7.22
CA ARG A 7 -1.32 21.04 -6.20
C ARG A 7 -0.74 20.98 -4.79
N ALA A 8 -1.40 21.71 -3.90
CA ALA A 8 -1.11 21.72 -2.46
C ALA A 8 -2.38 21.36 -1.66
N CYS A 9 -2.93 20.17 -1.92
CA CYS A 9 -4.10 19.70 -1.19
C CYS A 9 -3.82 19.64 0.31
N TRP A 10 -4.65 20.30 1.12
CA TRP A 10 -4.48 20.36 2.56
C TRP A 10 -4.62 18.99 3.26
N TYR A 11 -5.27 18.04 2.61
CA TYR A 11 -5.48 16.65 3.06
C TYR A 11 -4.49 15.65 2.45
N CYS A 12 -3.45 16.10 1.74
CA CYS A 12 -2.53 15.21 1.04
C CYS A 12 -1.76 14.33 2.03
N PRO A 13 -1.91 12.99 1.97
CA PRO A 13 -1.32 12.07 2.95
C PRO A 13 0.13 11.69 2.66
N LEU A 14 0.71 12.18 1.54
CA LEU A 14 2.08 11.84 1.18
C LEU A 14 3.05 12.14 2.32
N SER A 15 3.92 11.17 2.64
CA SER A 15 4.95 11.31 3.67
C SER A 15 5.95 12.43 3.34
N ARG A 16 6.65 12.94 4.36
CA ARG A 16 7.71 13.97 4.18
C ARG A 16 8.84 13.50 3.27
N GLU A 17 9.08 12.21 3.25
CA GLU A 17 10.10 11.62 2.38
C GLU A 17 9.74 11.75 0.91
N ARG A 18 8.46 11.73 0.58
CA ARG A 18 7.94 11.72 -0.80
C ARG A 18 7.46 13.09 -1.26
N LYS A 19 6.74 13.83 -0.41
CA LYS A 19 6.03 15.07 -0.76
C LYS A 19 6.96 16.14 -1.35
N GLY A 20 6.70 16.56 -2.59
CA GLY A 20 7.44 17.59 -3.30
C GLY A 20 8.80 17.14 -3.85
N ARG A 21 9.18 15.87 -3.68
CA ARG A 21 10.47 15.34 -4.15
C ARG A 21 10.28 14.48 -5.40
N ASP A 22 11.29 14.47 -6.25
CA ASP A 22 11.33 13.55 -7.39
C ASP A 22 11.95 12.22 -6.93
N VAL A 23 11.13 11.40 -6.32
CA VAL A 23 11.48 10.08 -5.80
C VAL A 23 10.40 9.08 -6.17
N GLU A 24 10.80 7.83 -6.36
CA GLU A 24 9.91 6.73 -6.70
C GLU A 24 9.84 5.72 -5.58
N PHE A 25 8.66 5.14 -5.39
CA PHE A 25 8.41 4.10 -4.42
C PHE A 25 7.45 3.05 -5.00
N ALA A 26 7.74 1.80 -4.72
CA ALA A 26 6.82 0.68 -4.89
C ALA A 26 6.33 0.29 -3.49
N ASN A 27 5.10 0.65 -3.15
CA ASN A 27 4.59 0.62 -1.78
C ASN A 27 5.51 1.36 -0.80
N ASP A 28 6.21 0.62 0.09
CA ASP A 28 7.11 1.19 1.09
C ASP A 28 8.59 1.13 0.66
N ARG A 29 8.88 0.39 -0.40
CA ARG A 29 10.23 0.23 -0.94
C ARG A 29 10.60 1.41 -1.84
N ARG A 30 11.74 2.05 -1.56
CA ARG A 30 12.28 3.07 -2.47
C ARG A 30 12.80 2.40 -3.75
N VAL A 31 12.35 2.89 -4.89
CA VAL A 31 12.78 2.41 -6.20
C VAL A 31 14.11 3.05 -6.58
N THR A 32 15.08 2.23 -6.91
CA THR A 32 16.42 2.62 -7.39
C THR A 32 16.69 2.07 -8.77
N SER A 33 15.97 1.02 -9.16
CA SER A 33 16.01 0.40 -10.49
C SER A 33 14.62 -0.11 -10.88
N PRO A 34 14.33 -0.28 -12.16
CA PRO A 34 13.05 -0.84 -12.61
C PRO A 34 12.73 -2.22 -12.03
N SER A 35 13.77 -3.06 -11.75
CA SER A 35 13.59 -4.37 -11.13
C SER A 35 12.96 -4.29 -9.73
N ASP A 36 13.19 -3.21 -8.98
CA ASP A 36 12.60 -3.04 -7.65
C ASP A 36 11.06 -3.06 -7.69
N VAL A 37 10.46 -2.53 -8.77
CA VAL A 37 9.00 -2.54 -8.94
C VAL A 37 8.49 -3.94 -9.25
N ILE A 38 9.21 -4.67 -10.10
CA ILE A 38 8.87 -6.05 -10.46
C ILE A 38 8.96 -6.95 -9.23
N GLU A 39 10.09 -6.90 -8.50
CA GLU A 39 10.30 -7.68 -7.29
C GLU A 39 9.24 -7.39 -6.21
N GLU A 40 8.85 -6.13 -6.04
CA GLU A 40 7.78 -5.75 -5.10
C GLU A 40 6.43 -6.34 -5.54
N ALA A 41 6.09 -6.30 -6.83
CA ALA A 41 4.86 -6.86 -7.35
C ALA A 41 4.85 -8.41 -7.26
N GLU A 42 5.98 -9.07 -7.57
CA GLU A 42 6.14 -10.51 -7.42
C GLU A 42 6.03 -10.96 -5.97
N SER A 43 6.64 -10.21 -5.04
CA SER A 43 6.63 -10.54 -3.60
C SER A 43 5.23 -10.74 -3.04
N MET A 44 4.24 -10.05 -3.60
CA MET A 44 2.84 -10.15 -3.16
C MET A 44 1.92 -10.82 -4.18
N SER A 45 2.47 -11.44 -5.24
CA SER A 45 1.68 -12.02 -6.34
C SER A 45 0.62 -11.03 -6.87
N ALA A 46 1.05 -9.80 -7.19
CA ALA A 46 0.15 -8.72 -7.56
C ALA A 46 -0.56 -8.99 -8.88
N LEU A 47 -1.88 -8.87 -8.90
CA LEU A 47 -2.70 -9.00 -10.11
C LEU A 47 -2.81 -7.68 -10.91
N GLY A 48 -2.32 -6.60 -10.32
CA GLY A 48 -2.35 -5.27 -10.93
C GLY A 48 -1.56 -4.25 -10.14
N THR A 49 -1.39 -3.07 -10.74
CA THR A 49 -0.60 -1.98 -10.16
C THR A 49 -1.36 -0.65 -10.22
N GLY A 50 -1.42 0.04 -9.08
CA GLY A 50 -1.90 1.41 -9.01
C GLY A 50 -0.74 2.40 -9.21
N VAL A 51 -0.74 3.13 -10.31
CA VAL A 51 0.24 4.17 -10.59
C VAL A 51 -0.22 5.49 -9.98
N THR A 52 0.51 5.94 -8.98
CA THR A 52 0.18 7.13 -8.19
C THR A 52 1.43 7.94 -7.87
N GLY A 53 1.31 8.95 -7.02
CA GLY A 53 2.44 9.76 -6.57
C GLY A 53 1.98 11.10 -6.03
N GLY A 54 2.72 12.17 -6.33
CA GLY A 54 2.21 13.52 -6.28
C GLY A 54 1.25 13.73 -7.44
N GLU A 55 1.80 13.93 -8.65
CA GLU A 55 1.03 13.96 -9.90
C GLU A 55 1.78 13.19 -10.99
N PRO A 56 1.34 11.97 -11.31
CA PRO A 56 2.02 11.12 -12.30
C PRO A 56 2.15 11.73 -13.69
N LEU A 57 1.16 12.50 -14.15
CA LEU A 57 1.20 13.09 -15.48
C LEU A 57 2.23 14.22 -15.65
N LEU A 58 2.85 14.70 -14.57
CA LEU A 58 4.03 15.57 -14.66
C LEU A 58 5.30 14.84 -15.13
N VAL A 59 5.26 13.52 -15.10
CA VAL A 59 6.36 12.62 -15.51
C VAL A 59 5.82 11.52 -16.44
N LEU A 60 5.01 11.93 -17.44
CA LEU A 60 4.29 11.01 -18.34
C LEU A 60 5.19 9.96 -18.98
N ASP A 61 6.37 10.34 -19.46
CA ASP A 61 7.31 9.40 -20.09
C ASP A 61 7.68 8.27 -19.12
N ARG A 62 7.94 8.60 -17.85
CA ARG A 62 8.22 7.61 -16.80
C ARG A 62 7.02 6.71 -16.52
N VAL A 63 5.80 7.27 -16.55
CA VAL A 63 4.56 6.46 -16.41
C VAL A 63 4.45 5.46 -17.55
N VAL A 64 4.69 5.90 -18.79
CA VAL A 64 4.65 5.04 -19.98
C VAL A 64 5.70 3.94 -19.88
N GLU A 65 6.94 4.28 -19.54
CA GLU A 65 8.04 3.31 -19.36
C GLU A 65 7.69 2.26 -18.30
N LEU A 66 7.19 2.71 -17.14
CA LEU A 66 6.79 1.82 -16.04
C LEU A 66 5.64 0.88 -16.46
N CYS A 67 4.58 1.44 -17.06
CA CYS A 67 3.44 0.64 -17.50
C CYS A 67 3.83 -0.37 -18.59
N THR A 68 4.71 0.02 -19.50
CA THR A 68 5.26 -0.88 -20.53
C THR A 68 6.01 -2.04 -19.86
N LEU A 69 6.93 -1.74 -18.94
CA LEU A 69 7.69 -2.75 -18.20
C LEU A 69 6.75 -3.74 -17.48
N LEU A 70 5.72 -3.22 -16.79
CA LEU A 70 4.76 -4.08 -16.08
C LEU A 70 3.96 -4.97 -17.02
N LYS A 71 3.46 -4.43 -18.14
CA LYS A 71 2.73 -5.22 -19.15
C LYS A 71 3.62 -6.24 -19.87
N GLU A 72 4.87 -5.90 -20.15
CA GLU A 72 5.85 -6.83 -20.74
C GLU A 72 6.19 -7.99 -19.81
N HIS A 73 6.33 -7.71 -18.49
CA HIS A 73 6.73 -8.72 -17.51
C HIS A 73 5.56 -9.62 -17.08
N PHE A 74 4.41 -9.02 -16.73
CA PHE A 74 3.26 -9.75 -16.18
C PHE A 74 2.20 -10.13 -17.21
N GLY A 75 2.32 -9.61 -18.43
CA GLY A 75 1.35 -9.82 -19.49
C GLY A 75 0.24 -8.76 -19.57
N PRO A 76 -0.58 -8.80 -20.64
CA PRO A 76 -1.61 -7.79 -20.90
C PRO A 76 -2.73 -7.77 -19.85
N ASP A 77 -2.96 -8.87 -19.15
CA ASP A 77 -4.01 -8.98 -18.14
C ASP A 77 -3.63 -8.37 -16.78
N HIS A 78 -2.36 -7.96 -16.58
CA HIS A 78 -1.95 -7.22 -15.39
C HIS A 78 -2.64 -5.86 -15.35
N HIS A 79 -3.62 -5.71 -14.46
CA HIS A 79 -4.46 -4.51 -14.41
C HIS A 79 -3.68 -3.28 -13.93
N ILE A 80 -3.66 -2.21 -14.73
CA ILE A 80 -3.00 -0.97 -14.37
C ILE A 80 -4.03 0.15 -14.26
N HIS A 81 -4.10 0.79 -13.08
CA HIS A 81 -4.89 1.97 -12.87
C HIS A 81 -4.04 3.18 -12.50
N LEU A 82 -4.36 4.33 -13.08
CA LEU A 82 -3.64 5.59 -12.93
C LEU A 82 -4.47 6.59 -12.13
N TYR A 83 -3.88 7.13 -11.07
CA TYR A 83 -4.44 8.27 -10.34
C TYR A 83 -3.91 9.58 -10.90
N THR A 84 -4.77 10.55 -11.14
CA THR A 84 -4.34 11.88 -11.57
C THR A 84 -5.23 12.99 -11.06
N GLY A 85 -4.61 14.08 -10.60
CA GLY A 85 -5.26 15.34 -10.31
C GLY A 85 -5.31 16.29 -11.51
N LEU A 86 -4.79 15.91 -12.67
CA LEU A 86 -4.98 16.57 -13.94
C LEU A 86 -6.13 15.90 -14.70
N ALA A 87 -6.74 16.64 -15.62
CA ALA A 87 -7.69 16.12 -16.59
C ALA A 87 -6.92 15.79 -17.87
N PRO A 88 -6.60 14.51 -18.17
CA PRO A 88 -5.84 14.17 -19.36
C PRO A 88 -6.61 14.52 -20.64
N ASP A 89 -5.90 15.12 -21.59
CA ASP A 89 -6.38 15.39 -22.93
C ASP A 89 -6.13 14.21 -23.89
N GLU A 90 -6.56 14.34 -25.14
CA GLU A 90 -6.44 13.26 -26.13
C GLU A 90 -4.99 12.81 -26.36
N PRO A 91 -3.99 13.70 -26.53
CA PRO A 91 -2.60 13.30 -26.66
C PRO A 91 -2.06 12.49 -25.48
N VAL A 92 -2.40 12.87 -24.26
CA VAL A 92 -2.00 12.13 -23.04
C VAL A 92 -2.68 10.76 -23.01
N LEU A 93 -3.97 10.70 -23.30
CA LEU A 93 -4.73 9.43 -23.33
C LEU A 93 -4.20 8.50 -24.43
N GLU A 94 -3.79 9.00 -25.59
CA GLU A 94 -3.16 8.17 -26.63
C GLU A 94 -1.84 7.54 -26.16
N CYS A 95 -1.01 8.28 -25.38
CA CYS A 95 0.21 7.72 -24.81
C CYS A 95 -0.07 6.58 -23.79
N LEU A 96 -1.22 6.62 -23.13
CA LEU A 96 -1.61 5.64 -22.10
C LEU A 96 -2.39 4.45 -22.65
N ARG A 97 -2.86 4.53 -23.91
CA ARG A 97 -3.71 3.52 -24.53
C ARG A 97 -3.02 2.17 -24.62
N GLY A 98 -3.68 1.11 -24.15
CA GLY A 98 -3.14 -0.27 -24.12
C GLY A 98 -2.12 -0.53 -23.01
N LEU A 99 -1.74 0.51 -22.25
CA LEU A 99 -0.87 0.40 -21.08
C LEU A 99 -1.64 0.54 -19.78
N VAL A 100 -2.59 1.47 -19.72
CA VAL A 100 -3.44 1.74 -18.56
C VAL A 100 -4.85 1.24 -18.86
N ASP A 101 -5.44 0.53 -17.92
CA ASP A 101 -6.79 -0.04 -18.06
C ASP A 101 -7.85 0.90 -17.46
N GLU A 102 -7.48 1.60 -16.37
CA GLU A 102 -8.41 2.41 -15.60
C GLU A 102 -7.78 3.76 -15.20
N ILE A 103 -8.54 4.84 -15.31
CA ILE A 103 -8.12 6.18 -14.89
C ILE A 103 -8.99 6.66 -13.73
N ARG A 104 -8.34 7.08 -12.65
CA ARG A 104 -8.95 7.61 -11.42
C ARG A 104 -8.67 9.10 -11.32
N LEU A 105 -9.67 9.88 -11.70
CA LEU A 105 -9.59 11.34 -11.65
C LEU A 105 -9.74 11.85 -10.22
N HIS A 106 -8.92 12.81 -9.85
CA HIS A 106 -8.99 13.49 -8.56
C HIS A 106 -9.25 15.00 -8.75
N PRO A 107 -10.50 15.40 -9.08
CA PRO A 107 -10.82 16.82 -9.24
C PRO A 107 -10.62 17.59 -7.93
N PRO A 108 -10.13 18.84 -7.97
CA PRO A 108 -9.95 19.65 -6.78
C PRO A 108 -11.30 19.92 -6.10
N HIS A 109 -11.30 19.94 -4.76
CA HIS A 109 -12.50 20.09 -3.95
C HIS A 109 -13.34 21.31 -4.34
N GLU A 110 -12.69 22.42 -4.63
CA GLU A 110 -13.32 23.68 -5.05
C GLU A 110 -14.07 23.58 -6.39
N SER A 111 -13.78 22.59 -7.21
CA SER A 111 -14.43 22.39 -8.51
C SER A 111 -15.68 21.47 -8.44
N TRP A 112 -15.92 20.81 -7.34
CA TRP A 112 -17.03 19.84 -7.22
C TRP A 112 -18.41 20.45 -7.49
N PRO A 113 -18.75 21.68 -7.03
CA PRO A 113 -20.05 22.29 -7.32
C PRO A 113 -20.34 22.49 -8.80
N GLN A 114 -19.30 22.61 -9.64
CA GLN A 114 -19.43 22.77 -11.10
C GLN A 114 -18.77 21.60 -11.84
N ILE A 115 -18.74 20.41 -11.30
CA ILE A 115 -17.99 19.26 -11.84
C ILE A 115 -18.27 18.99 -13.32
N LEU A 116 -19.53 19.16 -13.77
CA LEU A 116 -19.92 18.95 -15.17
C LEU A 116 -19.36 20.00 -16.14
N GLU A 117 -18.98 21.19 -15.65
CA GLU A 117 -18.42 22.28 -16.45
C GLU A 117 -16.91 22.22 -16.55
N THR A 118 -16.27 21.31 -15.78
CA THR A 118 -14.82 21.18 -15.68
C THR A 118 -14.22 20.39 -16.83
N ASP A 119 -12.89 20.51 -16.99
CA ASP A 119 -12.11 19.63 -17.88
C ASP A 119 -12.18 18.15 -17.45
N PHE A 120 -12.42 17.87 -16.17
CA PHE A 120 -12.58 16.51 -15.68
C PHE A 120 -13.78 15.80 -16.30
N ALA A 121 -14.93 16.45 -16.42
CA ALA A 121 -16.09 15.88 -17.11
C ALA A 121 -15.81 15.62 -18.60
N ARG A 122 -15.12 16.55 -19.27
CA ARG A 122 -14.70 16.38 -20.67
C ARG A 122 -13.72 15.24 -20.85
N SER A 123 -12.72 15.17 -19.97
CA SER A 123 -11.73 14.09 -19.95
C SER A 123 -12.37 12.73 -19.68
N ALA A 124 -13.34 12.64 -18.76
CA ALA A 124 -14.07 11.41 -18.49
C ALA A 124 -14.80 10.88 -19.73
N VAL A 125 -15.51 11.76 -20.44
CA VAL A 125 -16.21 11.37 -21.70
C VAL A 125 -15.21 10.90 -22.75
N LEU A 126 -14.08 11.59 -22.89
CA LEU A 126 -13.05 11.27 -23.89
C LEU A 126 -12.39 9.92 -23.55
N ALA A 127 -11.90 9.74 -22.31
CA ALA A 127 -11.25 8.51 -21.88
C ALA A 127 -12.13 7.29 -22.07
N ARG A 128 -13.42 7.40 -21.73
CA ARG A 128 -14.40 6.32 -21.95
C ARG A 128 -14.56 5.97 -23.43
N ARG A 129 -14.59 6.97 -24.32
CA ARG A 129 -14.64 6.74 -25.78
C ARG A 129 -13.38 6.05 -26.30
N MET A 130 -12.24 6.28 -25.66
CA MET A 130 -10.98 5.67 -26.02
C MET A 130 -10.77 4.28 -25.40
N GLY A 131 -11.75 3.78 -24.61
CA GLY A 131 -11.79 2.43 -24.06
C GLY A 131 -11.21 2.28 -22.66
N PHE A 132 -10.90 3.36 -21.96
CA PHE A 132 -10.51 3.30 -20.55
C PHE A 132 -11.74 3.12 -19.64
N ALA A 133 -11.60 2.32 -18.58
CA ALA A 133 -12.47 2.47 -17.43
C ALA A 133 -12.15 3.80 -16.74
N ILE A 134 -13.17 4.56 -16.37
CA ILE A 134 -12.99 5.91 -15.85
C ILE A 134 -13.84 6.18 -14.62
N GLY A 135 -13.19 6.70 -13.58
CA GLY A 135 -13.88 7.10 -12.36
C GLY A 135 -13.26 8.30 -11.68
N ILE A 136 -13.91 8.72 -10.62
CA ILE A 136 -13.38 9.70 -9.68
C ILE A 136 -12.99 8.97 -8.40
N GLU A 137 -11.83 9.31 -7.85
CA GLU A 137 -11.43 8.85 -6.53
C GLU A 137 -10.94 10.03 -5.69
N VAL A 138 -11.64 10.30 -4.60
CA VAL A 138 -11.42 11.46 -3.72
C VAL A 138 -11.63 11.07 -2.25
N PRO A 139 -11.06 11.83 -1.30
CA PRO A 139 -11.40 11.65 0.11
C PRO A 139 -12.84 12.13 0.39
N ALA A 140 -13.45 11.55 1.41
CA ALA A 140 -14.71 12.04 1.96
C ALA A 140 -14.49 13.43 2.56
N LEU A 141 -15.07 14.45 1.93
CA LEU A 141 -15.03 15.84 2.35
C LEU A 141 -16.44 16.45 2.33
N PRO A 142 -16.70 17.50 3.09
CA PRO A 142 -17.98 18.21 3.04
C PRO A 142 -18.35 18.63 1.61
N GLY A 143 -19.60 18.45 1.22
CA GLY A 143 -20.09 18.77 -0.12
C GLY A 143 -19.75 17.74 -1.20
N ILE A 144 -19.36 16.54 -0.82
CA ILE A 144 -19.08 15.45 -1.77
C ILE A 144 -20.29 15.07 -2.62
N GLY A 145 -21.50 15.33 -2.11
CA GLY A 145 -22.75 15.18 -2.87
C GLY A 145 -22.80 15.95 -4.19
N ASN A 146 -21.97 17.01 -4.33
CA ASN A 146 -21.83 17.75 -5.59
C ASN A 146 -21.21 16.92 -6.71
N LEU A 147 -20.60 15.77 -6.42
CA LEU A 147 -20.10 14.85 -7.44
C LEU A 147 -21.18 13.94 -8.04
N ALA A 148 -22.36 13.82 -7.40
CA ALA A 148 -23.43 12.95 -7.88
C ALA A 148 -23.86 13.23 -9.35
N PRO A 149 -23.91 14.49 -9.83
CA PRO A 149 -24.22 14.77 -11.24
C PRO A 149 -23.25 14.15 -12.25
N ALA A 150 -22.01 13.84 -11.84
CA ALA A 150 -21.01 13.23 -12.71
C ALA A 150 -21.18 11.71 -12.86
N LEU A 151 -21.94 11.02 -12.00
CA LEU A 151 -22.13 9.55 -12.03
C LEU A 151 -22.50 8.98 -13.41
N PRO A 152 -23.34 9.62 -14.25
CA PRO A 152 -23.63 9.10 -15.59
C PRO A 152 -22.40 9.06 -16.51
N LEU A 153 -21.39 9.88 -16.27
CA LEU A 153 -20.16 9.95 -17.06
C LEU A 153 -19.10 8.93 -16.61
N LEU A 154 -19.26 8.35 -15.41
CA LEU A 154 -18.28 7.53 -14.73
C LEU A 154 -18.68 6.06 -14.74
N ASP A 155 -17.71 5.17 -14.64
CA ASP A 155 -17.88 3.75 -14.37
C ASP A 155 -17.92 3.47 -12.87
N PHE A 156 -17.21 4.30 -12.07
CA PHE A 156 -17.21 4.24 -10.60
C PHE A 156 -16.93 5.60 -9.97
N LEU A 157 -17.28 5.74 -8.69
CA LEU A 157 -16.95 6.86 -7.81
C LEU A 157 -16.44 6.27 -6.48
N ASN A 158 -15.13 6.28 -6.28
CA ASN A 158 -14.50 5.77 -5.08
C ASN A 158 -14.28 6.90 -4.07
N ILE A 159 -14.79 6.69 -2.88
CA ILE A 159 -14.66 7.62 -1.76
C ILE A 159 -13.77 6.98 -0.70
N ASN A 160 -12.62 7.56 -0.47
CA ASN A 160 -11.74 7.17 0.63
C ASN A 160 -12.15 7.92 1.89
N GLU A 161 -12.30 7.22 3.00
CA GLU A 161 -12.44 7.90 4.29
C GLU A 161 -11.26 8.86 4.48
N LEU A 162 -11.55 10.09 4.95
CA LEU A 162 -10.48 11.07 5.18
C LEU A 162 -9.62 10.60 6.36
N GLU A 163 -8.32 10.56 6.13
CA GLU A 163 -7.35 10.02 7.09
C GLU A 163 -6.33 11.08 7.52
N TRP A 164 -5.93 11.03 8.78
CA TRP A 164 -4.81 11.78 9.30
C TRP A 164 -3.52 11.31 8.66
N GLY A 165 -2.67 12.27 8.28
CA GLY A 165 -1.34 12.00 7.79
C GLY A 165 -0.34 12.99 8.41
N GLU A 166 0.90 12.58 8.53
CA GLU A 166 1.98 13.38 9.11
C GLU A 166 2.08 14.78 8.49
N THR A 167 1.95 14.85 7.17
CA THR A 167 2.14 16.10 6.40
C THR A 167 0.90 16.97 6.31
N CYS A 168 -0.27 16.47 6.65
CA CYS A 168 -1.55 17.19 6.60
C CYS A 168 -2.16 17.45 7.98
N ALA A 169 -1.65 16.86 9.06
CA ALA A 169 -2.19 16.99 10.41
C ALA A 169 -2.35 18.44 10.89
N ALA A 170 -1.39 19.33 10.60
CA ALA A 170 -1.49 20.74 10.95
C ALA A 170 -2.66 21.43 10.27
N ALA A 171 -2.79 21.25 8.95
CA ALA A 171 -3.86 21.82 8.15
C ALA A 171 -5.25 21.27 8.53
N MET A 172 -5.31 20.03 9.00
CA MET A 172 -6.54 19.42 9.52
C MET A 172 -6.95 20.06 10.87
N ARG A 173 -6.00 20.23 11.81
CA ARG A 173 -6.26 20.92 13.09
C ARG A 173 -6.72 22.37 12.89
N GLU A 174 -6.11 23.09 11.96
CA GLU A 174 -6.53 24.47 11.60
C GLU A 174 -7.99 24.52 11.11
N ARG A 175 -8.53 23.41 10.59
CA ARG A 175 -9.92 23.25 10.15
C ARG A 175 -10.85 22.70 11.24
N GLY A 176 -10.34 22.50 12.45
CA GLY A 176 -11.11 21.95 13.56
C GLY A 176 -11.45 20.48 13.39
N LEU A 177 -10.71 19.73 12.56
CA LEU A 177 -10.89 18.30 12.41
C LEU A 177 -10.18 17.57 13.55
N GLU A 178 -10.73 16.45 13.95
CA GLU A 178 -10.22 15.60 15.03
C GLU A 178 -10.12 14.14 14.55
N PRO A 179 -9.18 13.33 15.05
CA PRO A 179 -9.19 11.89 14.80
C PRO A 179 -10.43 11.24 15.41
N GLU A 180 -10.95 10.19 14.75
CA GLU A 180 -12.14 9.47 15.24
C GLU A 180 -11.84 8.70 16.52
N ASP A 181 -10.66 8.11 16.59
CA ASP A 181 -10.17 7.37 17.76
C ASP A 181 -8.64 7.44 17.90
N GLY A 182 -8.07 6.71 18.86
CA GLY A 182 -6.63 6.64 19.09
C GLY A 182 -5.90 5.51 18.35
N LEU A 183 -6.60 4.69 17.57
CA LEU A 183 -6.07 3.49 16.93
C LEU A 183 -5.99 3.64 15.40
N HIS A 184 -6.97 4.32 14.80
CA HIS A 184 -7.10 4.45 13.36
C HIS A 184 -6.83 5.89 12.90
N ASN A 185 -6.49 6.03 11.64
CA ASN A 185 -6.21 7.35 11.05
C ASN A 185 -7.46 8.08 10.56
N ALA A 186 -8.67 7.53 10.78
CA ALA A 186 -9.90 8.14 10.34
C ALA A 186 -10.16 9.50 10.98
N VAL A 187 -10.71 10.44 10.22
CA VAL A 187 -11.16 11.75 10.71
C VAL A 187 -12.60 11.64 11.17
N LEU A 188 -12.87 12.12 12.40
CA LEU A 188 -14.20 12.11 13.00
C LEU A 188 -15.24 12.78 12.08
N GLY A 189 -16.27 12.01 11.75
CA GLY A 189 -17.37 12.47 10.89
C GLY A 189 -17.13 12.35 9.39
N ALA A 190 -15.95 11.93 8.92
CA ALA A 190 -15.68 11.76 7.50
C ALA A 190 -16.67 10.82 6.81
N ARG A 191 -17.06 9.74 7.47
CA ARG A 191 -18.05 8.78 6.96
C ARG A 191 -19.39 9.44 6.65
N ARG A 192 -19.83 10.40 7.48
CA ARG A 192 -21.11 11.10 7.27
C ARG A 192 -21.11 11.96 6.03
N TRP A 193 -19.97 12.49 5.61
CA TRP A 193 -19.90 13.23 4.36
C TRP A 193 -20.12 12.32 3.17
N ALA A 194 -19.62 11.08 3.19
CA ALA A 194 -19.90 10.12 2.13
C ALA A 194 -21.40 9.79 1.98
N GLU A 195 -22.18 9.90 3.06
CA GLU A 195 -23.65 9.68 3.04
C GLU A 195 -24.42 10.79 2.28
N GLU A 196 -23.76 11.90 1.91
CA GLU A 196 -24.34 12.91 1.01
C GLU A 196 -24.53 12.38 -0.42
N LEU A 197 -23.83 11.32 -0.80
CA LEU A 197 -23.96 10.69 -2.11
C LEU A 197 -25.18 9.75 -2.15
N PRO A 198 -25.83 9.63 -3.33
CA PRO A 198 -26.92 8.68 -3.49
C PRO A 198 -26.42 7.24 -3.36
N ALA A 199 -27.28 6.35 -2.90
CA ALA A 199 -27.03 4.91 -2.97
C ALA A 199 -27.05 4.49 -4.44
N ASP A 200 -25.89 4.31 -5.04
CA ASP A 200 -25.67 3.88 -6.41
C ASP A 200 -24.61 2.78 -6.42
N GLN A 201 -24.78 1.79 -7.29
CA GLN A 201 -23.82 0.67 -7.40
C GLN A 201 -22.42 1.09 -7.85
N LYS A 202 -22.27 2.29 -8.40
CA LYS A 202 -20.97 2.87 -8.80
C LYS A 202 -20.27 3.57 -7.66
N VAL A 203 -20.96 3.86 -6.55
CA VAL A 203 -20.39 4.57 -5.40
C VAL A 203 -19.84 3.56 -4.41
N HIS A 204 -18.54 3.64 -4.16
CA HIS A 204 -17.82 2.77 -3.23
C HIS A 204 -17.16 3.60 -2.15
N PHE A 205 -17.46 3.28 -0.88
CA PHE A 205 -16.79 3.88 0.28
C PHE A 205 -15.76 2.90 0.84
N CYS A 206 -14.51 3.35 0.91
CA CYS A 206 -13.40 2.60 1.49
C CYS A 206 -13.02 3.22 2.85
N SER A 207 -13.31 2.51 3.93
CA SER A 207 -12.99 2.98 5.28
C SER A 207 -11.51 2.76 5.62
N SER A 208 -10.98 3.57 6.55
CA SER A 208 -9.65 3.42 7.14
C SER A 208 -9.48 2.03 7.75
N VAL A 209 -10.46 1.61 8.56
CA VAL A 209 -10.47 0.29 9.18
C VAL A 209 -10.37 -0.85 8.15
N PHE A 210 -11.09 -0.74 7.02
CA PHE A 210 -10.99 -1.77 5.96
C PHE A 210 -9.61 -1.80 5.31
N LYS A 211 -9.00 -0.64 5.08
CA LYS A 211 -7.64 -0.55 4.52
C LYS A 211 -6.61 -1.22 5.44
N ASP A 212 -6.68 -0.95 6.74
CA ASP A 212 -5.73 -1.46 7.72
C ASP A 212 -6.00 -2.93 8.05
N SER A 213 -7.23 -3.27 8.43
CA SER A 213 -7.57 -4.59 8.94
C SER A 213 -7.75 -5.67 7.86
N VAL A 214 -8.00 -5.28 6.60
CA VAL A 214 -8.21 -6.22 5.51
C VAL A 214 -7.16 -6.07 4.42
N GLN A 215 -7.08 -4.90 3.77
CA GLN A 215 -6.20 -4.75 2.60
C GLN A 215 -4.72 -4.90 2.97
N LEU A 216 -4.26 -4.24 4.02
CA LEU A 216 -2.87 -4.34 4.47
C LEU A 216 -2.54 -5.75 4.93
N ARG A 217 -3.39 -6.35 5.79
CA ARG A 217 -3.20 -7.70 6.29
C ARG A 217 -3.13 -8.74 5.16
N GLU A 218 -4.06 -8.70 4.21
CA GLU A 218 -4.06 -9.64 3.09
C GLU A 218 -2.85 -9.44 2.16
N ARG A 219 -2.35 -8.22 2.03
CA ARG A 219 -1.09 -7.95 1.34
C ARG A 219 0.08 -8.58 2.09
N LEU A 220 0.19 -8.36 3.41
CA LEU A 220 1.25 -8.92 4.23
C LEU A 220 1.24 -10.45 4.21
N LYS A 221 0.07 -11.08 4.31
CA LYS A 221 -0.06 -12.54 4.17
C LYS A 221 0.49 -13.07 2.86
N ARG A 222 0.19 -12.39 1.74
CA ARG A 222 0.72 -12.80 0.42
C ARG A 222 2.23 -12.64 0.35
N ILE A 223 2.78 -11.53 0.85
CA ILE A 223 4.22 -11.34 0.92
C ILE A 223 4.85 -12.43 1.80
N ALA A 224 4.32 -12.68 2.98
CA ALA A 224 4.81 -13.70 3.87
C ALA A 224 4.78 -15.10 3.22
N ALA A 225 3.66 -15.47 2.58
CA ALA A 225 3.53 -16.76 1.90
C ALA A 225 4.55 -16.95 0.75
N ASN A 226 4.93 -15.85 0.08
CA ASN A 226 5.90 -15.90 -1.03
C ASN A 226 7.36 -15.80 -0.58
N THR A 227 7.63 -15.30 0.64
CA THR A 227 8.98 -14.95 1.08
C THR A 227 9.43 -15.65 2.36
N ALA A 228 8.51 -16.28 3.09
CA ALA A 228 8.85 -17.04 4.28
C ALA A 228 9.74 -18.24 3.93
N ARG A 229 10.75 -18.46 4.76
CA ARG A 229 11.61 -19.66 4.67
C ARG A 229 10.86 -20.89 5.21
N PRO A 230 11.25 -22.12 4.86
CA PRO A 230 10.53 -23.32 5.26
C PRO A 230 10.25 -23.44 6.78
N PHE A 231 11.16 -22.95 7.60
CA PHE A 231 11.05 -23.00 9.07
C PHE A 231 10.33 -21.79 9.69
N GLU A 232 9.96 -20.80 8.90
CA GLU A 232 9.24 -19.62 9.40
C GLU A 232 7.73 -19.86 9.40
N GLU A 233 7.06 -19.44 10.46
CA GLU A 233 5.60 -19.51 10.56
C GLU A 233 4.98 -18.18 10.14
N VAL A 234 3.99 -18.24 9.25
CA VAL A 234 3.18 -17.08 8.86
C VAL A 234 1.96 -17.00 9.76
N THR A 235 1.80 -15.87 10.43
CA THR A 235 0.67 -15.64 11.34
C THR A 235 -0.60 -15.25 10.60
N ASP A 236 -1.73 -15.25 11.29
CA ASP A 236 -3.01 -14.76 10.76
C ASP A 236 -3.01 -13.27 10.44
N ASP A 237 -2.10 -12.49 11.01
CA ASP A 237 -1.93 -11.06 10.73
C ASP A 237 -0.93 -10.77 9.59
N GLY A 238 -0.31 -11.83 9.05
CA GLY A 238 0.64 -11.73 7.94
C GLY A 238 2.06 -11.35 8.38
N THR A 239 2.37 -11.49 9.65
CA THR A 239 3.73 -11.43 10.18
C THR A 239 4.42 -12.79 10.08
N ILE A 240 5.73 -12.81 10.27
CA ILE A 240 6.56 -14.02 10.23
C ILE A 240 7.20 -14.23 11.59
N VAL A 241 7.04 -15.45 12.13
CA VAL A 241 7.59 -15.87 13.43
C VAL A 241 8.67 -16.93 13.24
N TYR A 242 9.79 -16.78 13.93
CA TYR A 242 10.90 -17.73 13.92
C TYR A 242 11.71 -17.67 15.22
N GLY A 243 12.48 -18.71 15.50
CA GLY A 243 13.39 -18.77 16.62
C GLY A 243 14.79 -18.25 16.25
N VAL A 244 15.47 -17.62 17.19
CA VAL A 244 16.85 -17.16 17.05
C VAL A 244 17.68 -17.69 18.21
N LEU A 245 18.79 -18.36 17.90
CA LEU A 245 19.83 -18.76 18.83
C LEU A 245 21.10 -17.97 18.54
N GLU A 246 21.62 -17.24 19.55
CA GLU A 246 22.95 -16.61 19.53
C GLU A 246 23.90 -17.51 20.36
N PRO A 247 24.60 -18.45 19.71
CA PRO A 247 25.38 -19.44 20.45
C PRO A 247 26.60 -18.83 21.13
N THR A 248 26.90 -19.26 22.36
CA THR A 248 28.10 -18.87 23.11
C THR A 248 29.11 -20.02 23.26
N GLY A 249 28.82 -21.17 22.68
CA GLY A 249 29.63 -22.39 22.75
C GLY A 249 29.32 -23.38 21.64
N ALA A 250 29.90 -24.56 21.73
CA ALA A 250 29.63 -25.66 20.80
C ALA A 250 28.17 -26.16 20.92
N LEU A 251 27.59 -26.57 19.80
CA LEU A 251 26.20 -27.05 19.74
C LEU A 251 26.12 -28.59 19.73
N ASP A 252 27.26 -29.28 19.95
CA ASP A 252 27.40 -30.74 20.17
C ASP A 252 26.49 -31.61 19.26
N GLY A 253 26.52 -31.37 17.93
CA GLY A 253 25.75 -32.15 16.96
C GLY A 253 24.28 -31.75 16.86
N PHE A 254 23.83 -30.71 17.56
CA PHE A 254 22.43 -30.27 17.51
C PHE A 254 21.99 -29.92 16.07
N LEU A 255 22.79 -29.12 15.35
CA LEU A 255 22.47 -28.75 13.95
C LEU A 255 22.50 -29.97 13.02
N GLU A 256 23.34 -30.96 13.29
CA GLU A 256 23.43 -32.21 12.53
C GLU A 256 22.18 -33.08 12.72
N SER A 257 21.39 -32.84 13.77
CA SER A 257 20.14 -33.55 14.05
C SER A 257 18.89 -32.90 13.42
N LEU A 258 19.05 -31.72 12.80
CA LEU A 258 17.97 -30.98 12.13
C LEU A 258 18.05 -31.20 10.61
N ASP A 259 16.93 -31.11 9.94
CA ASP A 259 16.88 -31.06 8.49
C ASP A 259 17.41 -29.70 7.98
N GLU A 260 17.97 -29.67 6.76
CA GLU A 260 18.55 -28.44 6.18
C GLU A 260 17.53 -27.31 6.03
N ASP A 261 16.25 -27.67 5.89
CA ASP A 261 15.13 -26.73 5.77
C ASP A 261 14.65 -26.18 7.12
N ASP A 262 15.09 -26.73 8.24
CA ASP A 262 14.62 -26.35 9.60
C ASP A 262 15.40 -25.17 10.19
N TYR A 263 16.52 -24.75 9.57
CA TYR A 263 17.34 -23.66 10.09
C TYR A 263 18.17 -22.96 9.02
N ALA A 264 18.67 -21.77 9.37
CA ALA A 264 19.69 -21.06 8.61
C ALA A 264 20.74 -20.43 9.53
N VAL A 265 22.01 -20.47 9.11
CA VAL A 265 23.10 -19.80 9.83
C VAL A 265 23.30 -18.41 9.23
N CYS A 266 23.05 -17.36 10.02
CA CYS A 266 23.07 -15.96 9.60
C CYS A 266 23.99 -15.14 10.53
N GLU A 267 25.10 -14.61 10.01
CA GLU A 267 25.94 -13.63 10.72
C GLU A 267 26.28 -13.98 12.19
N GLY A 268 26.55 -15.26 12.48
CA GLY A 268 26.91 -15.72 13.83
C GLY A 268 25.74 -16.07 14.74
N ARG A 269 24.51 -16.01 14.23
CA ARG A 269 23.31 -16.53 14.85
C ARG A 269 22.71 -17.65 14.02
N ILE A 270 21.85 -18.43 14.62
CA ILE A 270 21.10 -19.50 13.97
C ILE A 270 19.62 -19.12 14.04
N GLU A 271 18.99 -19.07 12.91
CA GLU A 271 17.54 -18.85 12.77
C GLU A 271 16.91 -20.20 12.44
N MET A 272 15.81 -20.54 13.12
CA MET A 272 15.15 -21.87 13.00
C MET A 272 13.67 -21.76 13.31
N ALA A 273 12.95 -22.86 13.14
CA ALA A 273 11.58 -22.95 13.60
C ALA A 273 11.50 -22.65 15.10
N TRP A 274 10.61 -21.76 15.50
CA TRP A 274 10.51 -21.32 16.90
C TRP A 274 10.17 -22.46 17.84
N TRP A 275 9.36 -23.44 17.41
CA TRP A 275 9.01 -24.61 18.21
C TRP A 275 10.19 -25.54 18.44
N VAL A 276 11.09 -25.70 17.45
CA VAL A 276 12.34 -26.45 17.61
C VAL A 276 13.21 -25.81 18.69
N LEU A 277 13.29 -24.49 18.70
CA LEU A 277 14.05 -23.76 19.71
C LEU A 277 13.40 -23.85 21.09
N VAL A 278 12.08 -23.86 21.19
CA VAL A 278 11.35 -24.04 22.45
C VAL A 278 11.55 -25.45 22.99
N ASP A 279 11.40 -26.48 22.16
CA ASP A 279 11.44 -27.89 22.58
C ASP A 279 12.86 -28.37 22.90
N HIS A 280 13.85 -27.91 22.16
CA HIS A 280 15.23 -28.42 22.26
C HIS A 280 16.22 -27.39 22.79
N GLY A 281 15.83 -26.12 22.88
CA GLY A 281 16.73 -25.01 23.24
C GLY A 281 17.23 -25.02 24.69
N ALA A 282 16.55 -25.68 25.63
CA ALA A 282 16.86 -25.63 27.06
C ALA A 282 18.30 -26.06 27.40
N GLY A 283 18.90 -26.96 26.61
CA GLY A 283 20.28 -27.42 26.79
C GLY A 283 21.33 -26.69 25.96
N LEU A 284 20.94 -25.80 25.07
CA LEU A 284 21.85 -25.13 24.13
C LEU A 284 22.51 -23.91 24.77
N PRO A 285 23.85 -23.74 24.61
CA PRO A 285 24.55 -22.57 25.14
C PRO A 285 24.28 -21.34 24.28
N GLY A 286 23.80 -20.25 24.88
CA GLY A 286 23.58 -18.99 24.19
C GLY A 286 22.22 -18.34 24.50
N LYS A 287 22.00 -17.17 23.94
CA LYS A 287 20.74 -16.44 24.09
C LYS A 287 19.73 -16.94 23.07
N LYS A 288 18.49 -17.02 23.47
CA LYS A 288 17.39 -17.57 22.70
C LYS A 288 16.20 -16.61 22.66
N TYR A 289 15.62 -16.44 21.48
CA TYR A 289 14.47 -15.55 21.28
C TYR A 289 13.48 -16.16 20.31
N VAL A 290 12.22 -15.84 20.48
CA VAL A 290 11.24 -15.90 19.41
C VAL A 290 11.09 -14.49 18.86
N VAL A 291 11.19 -14.35 17.55
CA VAL A 291 11.13 -13.07 16.86
C VAL A 291 9.92 -13.05 15.94
N GLU A 292 9.13 -12.01 16.05
CA GLU A 292 8.07 -11.69 15.10
C GLU A 292 8.47 -10.46 14.29
N ARG A 293 8.32 -10.53 12.95
CA ARG A 293 8.66 -9.44 12.03
C ARG A 293 7.62 -9.27 10.93
N TYR A 294 7.57 -8.07 10.35
CA TYR A 294 6.86 -7.86 9.09
C TYR A 294 7.62 -8.51 7.92
N PRO A 295 6.93 -9.07 6.91
CA PRO A 295 7.57 -9.69 5.75
C PRO A 295 8.20 -8.65 4.81
N ASN A 296 7.64 -7.44 4.73
CA ASN A 296 8.07 -6.35 3.87
C ASN A 296 9.20 -5.52 4.50
N GLY A 297 10.43 -5.96 4.36
CA GLY A 297 11.60 -5.23 4.88
C GLY A 297 12.07 -5.63 6.29
N GLY A 298 11.43 -6.66 6.89
CA GLY A 298 11.94 -7.31 8.09
C GLY A 298 11.88 -6.48 9.38
N MET A 299 11.06 -5.45 9.45
CA MET A 299 10.87 -4.68 10.69
C MET A 299 10.36 -5.59 11.79
N VAL A 300 11.09 -5.64 12.92
CA VAL A 300 10.75 -6.46 14.07
C VAL A 300 9.53 -5.87 14.79
N VAL A 301 8.54 -6.71 15.04
CA VAL A 301 7.33 -6.40 15.81
C VAL A 301 7.54 -6.71 17.28
N GLU A 302 8.06 -7.93 17.55
CA GLU A 302 8.29 -8.41 18.91
C GLU A 302 9.53 -9.31 18.98
N VAL A 303 10.19 -9.27 20.14
CA VAL A 303 11.27 -10.20 20.52
C VAL A 303 10.97 -10.75 21.89
N THR A 304 10.65 -12.04 21.97
CA THR A 304 10.35 -12.73 23.23
C THR A 304 11.55 -13.59 23.66
N PRO A 305 12.29 -13.23 24.73
CA PRO A 305 13.36 -14.05 25.27
C PRO A 305 12.85 -15.38 25.82
N LEU A 306 13.53 -16.48 25.49
CA LEU A 306 13.20 -17.82 26.02
C LEU A 306 13.99 -18.19 27.30
N ASP A 307 15.06 -17.42 27.60
CA ASP A 307 15.91 -17.67 28.78
C ASP A 307 15.39 -17.02 30.07
N ALA A 308 14.31 -16.26 30.00
CA ALA A 308 13.60 -15.82 31.20
C ALA A 308 12.84 -17.02 31.77
N ALA A 309 13.54 -17.88 32.53
CA ALA A 309 12.89 -18.84 33.39
C ALA A 309 11.79 -18.09 34.16
N ILE A 310 10.58 -18.58 34.05
CA ILE A 310 9.48 -18.29 34.96
C ILE A 310 10.05 -18.60 36.34
N GLN A 311 10.55 -17.59 37.04
CA GLN A 311 10.76 -17.66 38.49
C GLN A 311 9.38 -17.40 39.08
N ASP A 312 8.74 -18.51 39.47
CA ASP A 312 7.54 -18.51 40.34
C ASP A 312 7.82 -17.73 41.65
#